data_b2c4de50138f7a3abb953ecd1089b352
#
_entry.id   b2c4de50138f7a3abb953ecd1089b352
#
_cell.length_a   1.000
_cell.length_b   1.000
_cell.length_c   1.000
_cell.angle_alpha   90.00
_cell.angle_beta   90.00
_cell.angle_gamma   90.00
#
_symmetry.space_group_name_H-M   'P 1'
#
loop_
_entity.id
_entity.type
_entity.pdbx_description
1 polymer ?
#
loop_
_entity_poly.entity_id
_entity_poly.type
_entity_poly.pdbx_seq_one_letter_code
_entity_poly.pdbx_strand_id
1 'polypeptide(L)'
;FFGMIDVSYNYHDRNGKFGDVVSEIDRAFKEELTREKLEIRMNKLSGLEHNLAAQLAPLPFKNLVLKLAKLSAERNETAVISNVGKAVMPPEMMGYIDRISAFASTLKLQLTILSCGDRLSLGFTSAFQGTEIQKNFFRALTAAGIPVEIYCNDFYPEEGAEKDAGM
;
A
#
# COMPACT_ATOMS: atom_id res chain seq x y z
N PHE A 1 -6.40 10.14 -9.67
CA PHE A 1 -7.23 10.01 -8.45
C PHE A 1 -7.04 8.62 -7.86
N PHE A 2 -6.71 8.53 -6.58
CA PHE A 2 -6.53 7.26 -5.88
C PHE A 2 -7.76 7.00 -5.01
N GLY A 3 -8.49 5.91 -5.31
CA GLY A 3 -9.53 5.40 -4.42
C GLY A 3 -8.94 4.30 -3.55
N MET A 4 -9.11 4.39 -2.23
CA MET A 4 -8.78 3.32 -1.30
C MET A 4 -9.98 2.41 -1.09
N ILE A 5 -9.78 1.12 -1.14
CA ILE A 5 -10.77 0.09 -0.84
C ILE A 5 -10.26 -0.72 0.32
N ASP A 6 -11.06 -0.80 1.38
CA ASP A 6 -10.75 -1.59 2.55
C ASP A 6 -11.33 -2.99 2.37
N VAL A 7 -10.47 -4.00 2.43
CA VAL A 7 -10.87 -5.41 2.42
C VAL A 7 -10.36 -6.06 3.68
N SER A 8 -11.23 -6.73 4.41
CA SER A 8 -10.88 -7.47 5.62
C SER A 8 -11.18 -8.96 5.47
N TYR A 9 -10.29 -9.79 6.00
CA TYR A 9 -10.46 -11.22 6.07
C TYR A 9 -10.27 -11.70 7.51
N ASN A 10 -11.28 -12.37 8.05
CA ASN A 10 -11.24 -12.89 9.41
C ASN A 10 -10.75 -14.35 9.42
N TYR A 11 -9.52 -14.56 9.87
CA TYR A 11 -8.92 -15.91 9.96
C TYR A 11 -9.50 -16.78 11.08
N HIS A 12 -10.14 -16.20 12.09
CA HIS A 12 -10.70 -16.94 13.23
C HIS A 12 -11.95 -17.73 12.85
N ASP A 13 -12.73 -17.22 11.91
CA ASP A 13 -14.02 -17.79 11.52
C ASP A 13 -13.93 -18.71 10.29
N ARG A 14 -12.75 -18.84 9.67
CA ARG A 14 -12.58 -19.54 8.40
C ARG A 14 -11.29 -20.35 8.37
N ASN A 15 -11.29 -21.40 7.55
CA ASN A 15 -10.18 -22.36 7.45
C ASN A 15 -8.86 -21.82 6.86
N GLY A 16 -8.79 -20.54 6.51
CA GLY A 16 -7.59 -19.88 6.01
C GLY A 16 -6.99 -20.46 4.72
N LYS A 17 -7.77 -21.24 3.96
CA LYS A 17 -7.29 -21.76 2.67
C LYS A 17 -7.10 -20.61 1.70
N PHE A 18 -5.98 -20.61 0.99
CA PHE A 18 -5.62 -19.53 0.05
C PHE A 18 -6.72 -19.23 -0.97
N GLY A 19 -7.37 -20.26 -1.54
CA GLY A 19 -8.47 -20.08 -2.47
C GLY A 19 -9.68 -19.35 -1.88
N ASP A 20 -10.01 -19.58 -0.61
CA ASP A 20 -11.13 -18.92 0.07
C ASP A 20 -10.79 -17.44 0.31
N VAL A 21 -9.54 -17.13 0.68
CA VAL A 21 -9.04 -15.75 0.83
C VAL A 21 -9.13 -14.99 -0.49
N VAL A 22 -8.65 -15.60 -1.58
CA VAL A 22 -8.69 -14.98 -2.92
C VAL A 22 -10.12 -14.71 -3.36
N SER A 23 -11.03 -15.68 -3.16
CA SER A 23 -12.44 -15.54 -3.56
C SER A 23 -13.14 -14.44 -2.77
N GLU A 24 -12.87 -14.32 -1.47
CA GLU A 24 -13.44 -13.29 -0.61
C GLU A 24 -12.93 -11.89 -1.00
N ILE A 25 -11.63 -11.77 -1.26
CA ILE A 25 -11.03 -10.51 -1.71
C ILE A 25 -11.61 -10.11 -3.07
N ASP A 26 -11.71 -11.03 -4.04
CA ASP A 26 -12.29 -10.75 -5.35
C ASP A 26 -13.75 -10.29 -5.24
N ARG A 27 -14.54 -10.95 -4.39
CA ARG A 27 -15.91 -10.56 -4.11
C ARG A 27 -15.97 -9.13 -3.54
N ALA A 28 -15.16 -8.84 -2.51
CA ALA A 28 -15.12 -7.53 -1.87
C ALA A 28 -14.70 -6.44 -2.86
N PHE A 29 -13.71 -6.73 -3.73
CA PHE A 29 -13.31 -5.80 -4.80
C PHE A 29 -14.46 -5.51 -5.76
N LYS A 30 -15.18 -6.52 -6.23
CA LYS A 30 -16.32 -6.35 -7.14
C LYS A 30 -17.45 -5.55 -6.52
N GLU A 31 -17.73 -5.77 -5.23
CA GLU A 31 -18.76 -5.05 -4.49
C GLU A 31 -18.38 -3.59 -4.22
N GLU A 32 -17.09 -3.29 -4.00
CA GLU A 32 -16.60 -1.96 -3.65
C GLU A 32 -16.18 -1.11 -4.85
N LEU A 33 -15.77 -1.72 -5.98
CA LEU A 33 -15.38 -1.04 -7.21
C LEU A 33 -16.57 -0.70 -8.13
N THR A 34 -17.74 -0.47 -7.58
CA THR A 34 -18.86 0.00 -8.40
C THR A 34 -18.73 1.51 -8.64
N ARG A 35 -19.16 1.95 -9.83
CA ARG A 35 -19.16 3.38 -10.20
C ARG A 35 -19.87 4.23 -9.17
N GLU A 36 -21.01 3.77 -8.69
CA GLU A 36 -21.83 4.47 -7.71
C GLU A 36 -21.07 4.68 -6.37
N LYS A 37 -20.44 3.64 -5.83
CA LYS A 37 -19.65 3.75 -4.60
C LYS A 37 -18.43 4.65 -4.76
N LEU A 38 -17.77 4.59 -5.91
CA LEU A 38 -16.66 5.48 -6.23
C LEU A 38 -17.11 6.95 -6.31
N GLU A 39 -18.22 7.24 -6.97
CA GLU A 39 -18.80 8.58 -7.04
C GLU A 39 -19.17 9.12 -5.65
N ILE A 40 -19.78 8.28 -4.79
CA ILE A 40 -20.10 8.65 -3.40
C ILE A 40 -18.82 8.97 -2.61
N ARG A 41 -17.77 8.17 -2.74
CA ARG A 41 -16.49 8.42 -2.06
C ARG A 41 -15.83 9.71 -2.54
N MET A 42 -15.82 9.94 -3.84
CA MET A 42 -15.31 11.18 -4.43
C MET A 42 -16.07 12.40 -3.93
N ASN A 43 -17.40 12.34 -3.93
CA ASN A 43 -18.23 13.43 -3.45
C ASN A 43 -18.02 13.71 -1.96
N LYS A 44 -17.82 12.68 -1.13
CA LYS A 44 -17.48 12.86 0.30
C LYS A 44 -16.16 13.58 0.49
N LEU A 45 -15.12 13.19 -0.27
CA LEU A 45 -13.80 13.83 -0.19
C LEU A 45 -13.85 15.28 -0.67
N SER A 46 -14.52 15.54 -1.80
CA SER A 46 -14.74 16.90 -2.30
C SER A 46 -15.55 17.74 -1.33
N GLY A 47 -16.57 17.16 -0.69
CA GLY A 47 -17.39 17.83 0.32
C GLY A 47 -16.58 18.25 1.55
N LEU A 48 -15.54 17.49 1.93
CA LEU A 48 -14.65 17.88 3.02
C LEU A 48 -13.77 19.09 2.66
N GLU A 49 -13.27 19.16 1.42
CA GLU A 49 -12.49 20.31 0.94
C GLU A 49 -13.29 21.60 0.88
N HIS A 50 -14.58 21.52 0.50
CA HIS A 50 -15.47 22.67 0.37
C HIS A 50 -16.25 23.00 1.65
N ASN A 51 -15.99 22.31 2.74
CA ASN A 51 -16.65 22.57 4.01
C ASN A 51 -16.10 23.84 4.66
N LEU A 52 -16.90 24.90 4.69
CA LEU A 52 -16.55 26.21 5.29
C LEU A 52 -16.13 26.09 6.76
N ALA A 53 -16.78 25.20 7.54
CA ALA A 53 -16.39 24.97 8.92
C ALA A 53 -14.98 24.35 9.03
N ALA A 54 -14.65 23.43 8.11
CA ALA A 54 -13.31 22.86 8.03
C ALA A 54 -12.27 23.89 7.56
N GLN A 55 -12.62 24.82 6.68
CA GLN A 55 -11.74 25.87 6.22
C GLN A 55 -11.46 26.92 7.31
N LEU A 56 -12.47 27.32 8.07
CA LEU A 56 -12.37 28.34 9.11
C LEU A 56 -11.81 27.82 10.45
N ALA A 57 -11.75 26.50 10.65
CA ALA A 57 -11.27 25.92 11.89
C ALA A 57 -9.77 26.28 12.12
N PRO A 58 -9.39 26.66 13.36
CA PRO A 58 -8.00 26.94 13.73
C PRO A 58 -7.08 25.73 13.48
N LEU A 59 -5.84 25.98 13.05
CA LEU A 59 -4.83 24.95 12.78
C LEU A 59 -4.64 23.93 13.90
N PRO A 60 -4.56 24.32 15.20
CA PRO A 60 -4.41 23.33 16.28
C PRO A 60 -5.56 22.35 16.36
N PHE A 61 -6.79 22.80 16.09
CA PHE A 61 -7.97 21.94 16.08
C PHE A 61 -7.94 20.98 14.88
N LYS A 62 -7.60 21.48 13.70
CA LYS A 62 -7.41 20.65 12.50
C LYS A 62 -6.38 19.55 12.75
N ASN A 63 -5.23 19.91 13.33
CA ASN A 63 -4.16 18.97 13.63
C ASN A 63 -4.60 17.89 14.62
N LEU A 64 -5.40 18.24 15.64
CA LEU A 64 -5.94 17.28 16.59
C LEU A 64 -6.90 16.29 15.90
N VAL A 65 -7.83 16.79 15.12
CA VAL A 65 -8.80 15.94 14.38
C VAL A 65 -8.07 15.01 13.42
N LEU A 66 -7.11 15.54 12.65
CA LEU A 66 -6.31 14.72 11.73
C LEU A 66 -5.47 13.67 12.44
N LYS A 67 -4.90 14.02 13.61
CA LYS A 67 -4.14 13.07 14.44
C LYS A 67 -5.02 11.92 14.94
N LEU A 68 -6.22 12.22 15.40
CA LEU A 68 -7.19 11.21 15.85
C LEU A 68 -7.68 10.33 14.69
N ALA A 69 -7.99 10.93 13.55
CA ALA A 69 -8.39 10.21 12.33
C ALA A 69 -7.26 9.28 11.86
N LYS A 70 -6.02 9.77 11.85
CA LYS A 70 -4.83 8.97 11.52
C LYS A 70 -4.66 7.78 12.45
N LEU A 71 -4.73 7.97 13.76
CA LEU A 71 -4.63 6.89 14.75
C LEU A 71 -5.72 5.84 14.58
N SER A 72 -6.93 6.25 14.19
CA SER A 72 -8.04 5.32 13.92
C SER A 72 -7.79 4.52 12.65
N ALA A 73 -7.34 5.15 11.57
CA ALA A 73 -7.01 4.48 10.31
C ALA A 73 -5.88 3.46 10.49
N GLU A 74 -4.78 3.86 11.16
CA GLU A 74 -3.62 3.01 11.39
C GLU A 74 -3.93 1.72 12.17
N ARG A 75 -4.93 1.74 13.05
CA ARG A 75 -5.32 0.54 13.82
C ARG A 75 -5.99 -0.51 12.96
N ASN A 76 -6.68 -0.11 11.92
CA ASN A 76 -7.51 -0.98 11.09
C ASN A 76 -6.75 -1.55 9.88
N GLU A 77 -5.65 -0.93 9.49
CA GLU A 77 -4.86 -1.37 8.34
C GLU A 77 -3.77 -2.38 8.78
N THR A 78 -3.63 -3.49 8.06
CA THR A 78 -2.52 -4.44 8.23
C THR A 78 -1.44 -4.19 7.21
N ALA A 79 -1.82 -4.02 5.95
CA ALA A 79 -0.95 -3.72 4.83
C ALA A 79 -1.73 -2.95 3.77
N VAL A 80 -1.01 -2.19 2.96
CA VAL A 80 -1.56 -1.45 1.81
C VAL A 80 -1.02 -2.06 0.52
N ILE A 81 -1.90 -2.31 -0.44
CA ILE A 81 -1.51 -2.75 -1.78
C ILE A 81 -1.92 -1.65 -2.77
N SER A 82 -0.96 -1.12 -3.50
CA SER A 82 -1.17 -0.10 -4.53
C SER A 82 -0.84 -0.68 -5.90
N ASN A 83 -1.85 -0.85 -6.74
CA ASN A 83 -1.65 -1.22 -8.13
C ASN A 83 -1.65 0.04 -9.00
N VAL A 84 -0.47 0.46 -9.42
CA VAL A 84 -0.27 1.62 -10.31
C VAL A 84 -0.65 1.28 -11.75
N GLY A 85 -0.62 -0.01 -12.09
CA GLY A 85 -0.95 -0.51 -13.42
C GLY A 85 0.25 -0.49 -14.38
N LYS A 86 -0.05 -0.34 -15.67
CA LYS A 86 0.97 -0.38 -16.74
C LYS A 86 1.51 1.02 -17.03
N ALA A 87 2.83 1.17 -16.88
CA ALA A 87 3.52 2.36 -17.37
C ALA A 87 3.61 2.31 -18.91
N VAL A 88 3.03 3.30 -19.55
CA VAL A 88 3.09 3.47 -21.01
C VAL A 88 4.07 4.61 -21.30
N MET A 89 5.11 4.31 -22.06
CA MET A 89 6.13 5.28 -22.46
C MET A 89 6.18 5.41 -23.98
N PRO A 90 6.63 6.56 -24.49
CA PRO A 90 6.92 6.71 -25.92
C PRO A 90 7.90 5.65 -26.40
N PRO A 91 7.74 5.11 -27.62
CA PRO A 91 8.59 4.04 -28.14
C PRO A 91 10.09 4.39 -28.13
N GLU A 92 10.41 5.68 -28.31
CA GLU A 92 11.79 6.19 -28.34
C GLU A 92 12.48 6.03 -26.99
N MET A 93 11.73 6.00 -25.89
CA MET A 93 12.26 5.86 -24.53
C MET A 93 12.37 4.39 -24.09
N MET A 94 11.62 3.49 -24.71
CA MET A 94 11.57 2.06 -24.33
C MET A 94 12.94 1.38 -24.42
N GLY A 95 13.83 1.83 -25.33
CA GLY A 95 15.18 1.28 -25.47
C GLY A 95 16.18 1.72 -24.39
N TYR A 96 15.86 2.75 -23.64
CA TYR A 96 16.73 3.32 -22.60
C TYR A 96 16.30 2.98 -21.18
N ILE A 97 15.07 2.54 -20.99
CA ILE A 97 14.49 2.28 -19.67
C ILE A 97 14.21 0.78 -19.56
N ASP A 98 15.05 0.10 -18.81
CA ASP A 98 14.92 -1.34 -18.59
C ASP A 98 13.86 -1.65 -17.50
N ARG A 99 13.71 -0.78 -16.52
CA ARG A 99 12.85 -1.02 -15.36
C ARG A 99 12.32 0.26 -14.75
N ILE A 100 11.07 0.23 -14.32
CA ILE A 100 10.46 1.28 -13.49
C ILE A 100 9.98 0.64 -12.20
N SER A 101 10.27 1.28 -11.07
CA SER A 101 9.77 0.90 -9.76
C SER A 101 9.13 2.10 -9.10
N ALA A 102 8.09 1.88 -8.33
CA ALA A 102 7.43 2.90 -7.53
C ALA A 102 7.39 2.47 -6.06
N PHE A 103 7.66 3.41 -5.19
CA PHE A 103 7.63 3.21 -3.75
C PHE A 103 6.86 4.34 -3.10
N ALA A 104 6.12 4.02 -2.05
CA ALA A 104 5.43 5.03 -1.25
C ALA A 104 5.78 4.86 0.22
N SER A 105 5.83 5.96 0.95
CA SER A 105 6.05 5.93 2.39
C SER A 105 4.86 5.30 3.10
N THR A 106 5.13 4.44 4.07
CA THR A 106 4.11 3.75 4.85
C THR A 106 4.48 3.71 6.32
N LEU A 107 3.47 3.57 7.17
CA LEU A 107 3.64 3.37 8.61
C LEU A 107 3.68 1.89 8.99
N LYS A 108 3.37 0.98 8.07
CA LYS A 108 3.39 -0.48 8.30
C LYS A 108 4.06 -1.21 7.13
N LEU A 109 3.29 -1.83 6.28
CA LEU A 109 3.76 -2.56 5.10
C LEU A 109 2.98 -2.08 3.88
N GLN A 110 3.69 -1.78 2.80
CA GLN A 110 3.07 -1.46 1.53
C GLN A 110 3.72 -2.23 0.40
N LEU A 111 2.88 -2.75 -0.49
CA LEU A 111 3.27 -3.35 -1.76
C LEU A 111 2.79 -2.45 -2.89
N THR A 112 3.70 -1.97 -3.72
CA THR A 112 3.38 -1.24 -4.94
C THR A 112 3.64 -2.12 -6.14
N ILE A 113 2.67 -2.22 -7.03
CA ILE A 113 2.69 -3.06 -8.23
C ILE A 113 2.69 -2.15 -9.44
N LEU A 114 3.67 -2.32 -10.33
CA LEU A 114 3.82 -1.56 -11.55
C LEU A 114 4.34 -2.47 -12.66
N SER A 115 3.79 -2.39 -13.86
CA SER A 115 4.33 -3.09 -15.02
C SER A 115 4.86 -2.13 -16.08
N CYS A 116 5.96 -2.52 -16.72
CA CYS A 116 6.57 -1.79 -17.82
C CYS A 116 7.10 -2.80 -18.86
N GLY A 117 6.62 -2.71 -20.08
CA GLY A 117 6.92 -3.70 -21.09
C GLY A 117 6.42 -5.09 -20.71
N ASP A 118 7.32 -6.05 -20.62
CA ASP A 118 7.11 -7.43 -20.18
C ASP A 118 7.50 -7.69 -18.71
N ARG A 119 7.95 -6.65 -17.99
CA ARG A 119 8.41 -6.75 -16.61
C ARG A 119 7.37 -6.24 -15.62
N LEU A 120 7.21 -6.99 -14.53
CA LEU A 120 6.41 -6.61 -13.37
C LEU A 120 7.35 -6.22 -12.22
N SER A 121 7.24 -5.00 -11.75
CA SER A 121 7.95 -4.50 -10.57
C SER A 121 7.05 -4.54 -9.34
N LEU A 122 7.55 -5.16 -8.28
CA LEU A 122 6.89 -5.31 -6.99
C LEU A 122 7.74 -4.59 -5.94
N GLY A 123 7.32 -3.40 -5.56
CA GLY A 123 8.04 -2.56 -4.59
C GLY A 123 7.48 -2.72 -3.19
N PHE A 124 8.25 -3.29 -2.28
CA PHE A 124 7.90 -3.34 -0.86
C PHE A 124 8.53 -2.17 -0.10
N THR A 125 7.72 -1.46 0.68
CA THR A 125 8.17 -0.56 1.73
C THR A 125 7.63 -1.05 3.07
N SER A 126 8.46 -1.01 4.10
CA SER A 126 8.11 -1.54 5.42
C SER A 126 8.67 -0.63 6.51
N ALA A 127 7.86 -0.34 7.52
CA ALA A 127 8.29 0.27 8.76
C ALA A 127 8.79 -0.77 9.78
N PHE A 128 8.67 -2.06 9.46
CA PHE A 128 9.14 -3.15 10.32
C PHE A 128 10.57 -3.54 9.95
N GLN A 129 11.37 -3.88 10.94
CA GLN A 129 12.74 -4.41 10.74
C GLN A 129 12.74 -5.84 10.16
N GLY A 130 11.69 -6.63 10.47
CA GLY A 130 11.56 -8.01 9.98
C GLY A 130 11.17 -8.06 8.50
N THR A 131 11.82 -8.93 7.74
CA THR A 131 11.60 -9.13 6.29
C THR A 131 10.92 -10.46 5.97
N GLU A 132 10.36 -11.15 6.96
CA GLU A 132 9.80 -12.50 6.78
C GLU A 132 8.59 -12.52 5.82
N ILE A 133 7.77 -11.45 5.82
CA ILE A 133 6.61 -11.36 4.92
C ILE A 133 7.09 -11.26 3.48
N GLN A 134 8.04 -10.37 3.19
CA GLN A 134 8.60 -10.17 1.86
C GLN A 134 9.29 -11.45 1.36
N LYS A 135 10.10 -12.06 2.23
CA LYS A 135 10.80 -13.31 1.96
C LYS A 135 9.84 -14.45 1.59
N ASN A 136 8.79 -14.64 2.38
CA ASN A 136 7.80 -15.68 2.11
C ASN A 136 6.98 -15.38 0.85
N PHE A 137 6.68 -14.12 0.58
CA PHE A 137 6.01 -13.70 -0.65
C PHE A 137 6.85 -14.06 -1.89
N PHE A 138 8.13 -13.68 -1.93
CA PHE A 138 9.00 -14.00 -3.07
C PHE A 138 9.27 -15.50 -3.19
N ARG A 139 9.36 -16.25 -2.08
CA ARG A 139 9.45 -17.70 -2.10
C ARG A 139 8.20 -18.36 -2.71
N ALA A 140 7.01 -17.83 -2.43
CA ALA A 140 5.78 -18.33 -3.04
C ALA A 140 5.77 -18.11 -4.56
N LEU A 141 6.27 -16.97 -5.06
CA LEU A 141 6.40 -16.71 -6.49
C LEU A 141 7.40 -17.67 -7.16
N THR A 142 8.57 -17.86 -6.57
CA THR A 142 9.58 -18.78 -7.12
C THR A 142 9.11 -20.24 -7.08
N ALA A 143 8.37 -20.65 -6.03
CA ALA A 143 7.75 -21.96 -5.98
C ALA A 143 6.68 -22.18 -7.06
N ALA A 144 6.01 -21.10 -7.49
CA ALA A 144 5.10 -21.12 -8.63
C ALA A 144 5.81 -21.09 -10.01
N GLY A 145 7.14 -21.16 -10.05
CA GLY A 145 7.94 -21.15 -11.28
C GLY A 145 8.13 -19.76 -11.90
N ILE A 146 7.84 -18.68 -11.17
CA ILE A 146 8.03 -17.31 -11.65
C ILE A 146 9.47 -16.89 -11.36
N PRO A 147 10.28 -16.49 -12.36
CA PRO A 147 11.62 -15.99 -12.14
C PRO A 147 11.55 -14.64 -11.42
N VAL A 148 12.31 -14.49 -10.32
CA VAL A 148 12.32 -13.31 -9.47
C VAL A 148 13.74 -12.80 -9.29
N GLU A 149 13.95 -11.51 -9.58
CA GLU A 149 15.16 -10.77 -9.22
C GLU A 149 14.84 -9.85 -8.03
N ILE A 150 15.63 -9.89 -6.98
CA ILE A 150 15.40 -9.11 -5.76
C ILE A 150 16.48 -8.05 -5.62
N TYR A 151 16.04 -6.82 -5.42
CA TYR A 151 16.90 -5.68 -5.10
C TYR A 151 16.45 -5.13 -3.76
N CYS A 152 17.36 -4.87 -2.86
CA CYS A 152 17.07 -4.24 -1.58
C CYS A 152 18.05 -3.08 -1.36
N ASN A 153 17.63 -2.11 -0.59
CA ASN A 153 18.51 -1.12 -0.03
C ASN A 153 19.32 -1.80 1.09
N ASP A 154 20.63 -1.58 1.09
CA ASP A 154 21.48 -2.04 2.18
C ASP A 154 21.09 -1.31 3.45
N PHE A 155 20.68 -2.07 4.46
CA PHE A 155 20.47 -1.52 5.79
C PHE A 155 21.82 -1.53 6.49
N TYR A 156 22.46 -0.36 6.56
CA TYR A 156 23.57 -0.14 7.46
C TYR A 156 23.00 0.28 8.81
N PRO A 157 23.03 -0.55 9.86
CA PRO A 157 22.72 -0.07 11.20
C PRO A 157 23.73 1.03 11.51
N GLU A 158 23.27 2.25 11.80
CA GLU A 158 24.13 3.31 12.28
C GLU A 158 24.81 2.78 13.56
N GLU A 159 26.13 2.59 13.51
CA GLU A 159 26.94 2.32 14.69
C GLU A 159 26.89 3.54 15.60
N GLY A 160 25.85 3.69 16.41
CA GLY A 160 25.73 4.84 17.28
C GLY A 160 24.40 5.04 18.01
N ALA A 161 23.34 4.35 17.61
CA ALA A 161 22.01 4.59 18.20
C ALA A 161 21.81 3.97 19.61
N GLU A 162 22.82 3.34 20.19
CA GLU A 162 22.70 2.63 21.48
C GLU A 162 23.15 3.45 22.70
N LYS A 163 23.46 4.74 22.57
CA LYS A 163 23.99 5.55 23.70
C LYS A 163 23.04 6.54 24.34
N ASP A 164 21.84 6.78 23.82
CA ASP A 164 20.91 7.80 24.38
C ASP A 164 19.62 7.23 25.01
N ALA A 165 19.54 5.94 25.28
CA ALA A 165 18.41 5.34 26.02
C ALA A 165 18.69 5.11 27.52
N GLY A 166 19.62 5.87 28.10
CA GLY A 166 20.00 5.73 29.51
C GLY A 166 20.39 7.04 30.17
N MET A 167 19.44 7.97 30.34
CA MET A 167 19.43 8.98 31.38
C MET A 167 18.01 9.45 31.66
#